data_8fa36c9e23c639df28b4085e37760592
#
_entry.id   8fa36c9e23c639df28b4085e37760592
#
_cell.length_a   1.000
_cell.length_b   1.000
_cell.length_c   1.000
_cell.angle_alpha   90.00
_cell.angle_beta   90.00
_cell.angle_gamma   90.00
#
_symmetry.space_group_name_H-M   'P 1'
#
loop_
_entity.id
_entity.type
_entity.pdbx_description
1 polymer ?
#
loop_
_entity_poly.entity_id
_entity_poly.type
_entity_poly.pdbx_seq_one_letter_code
_entity_poly.pdbx_strand_id
1 'polypeptide(L)'
;MICVEAAFSDRNFATHPLEDVMINKKIETAINKQINAEIYSSSLYYSMAAYFETQSLKGFSHWLRVQALEELTHVQKFFAYVHERGGHIRMLAVDGPPTKWKSPLAAFEHVYEHEVSVTGMINKLMNLALKESDHATSHFLQWFIGEQVEEEASADEVVQRLKLVEKTEGGLFLLDQEMDKRTFVLPADLTGVF
;
A
#
# COMPACT_ATOMS: atom_id res chain seq x y z
N MET A 1 32.55 -64.90 -1.51
CA MET A 1 31.29 -64.39 -2.08
C MET A 1 30.40 -64.02 -0.90
N ILE A 2 30.49 -62.76 -0.45
CA ILE A 2 29.82 -62.30 0.75
C ILE A 2 28.76 -61.25 0.23
N CYS A 3 27.50 -61.64 0.35
CA CYS A 3 26.38 -60.73 0.09
C CYS A 3 26.26 -59.76 1.26
N VAL A 4 26.34 -58.48 0.97
CA VAL A 4 25.97 -57.40 1.90
C VAL A 4 24.59 -56.93 1.50
N GLU A 5 23.56 -57.32 2.26
CA GLU A 5 22.23 -56.75 2.20
C GLU A 5 22.26 -55.36 2.83
N ALA A 6 22.05 -54.33 2.02
CA ALA A 6 21.85 -52.96 2.50
C ALA A 6 20.39 -52.80 2.94
N ALA A 7 20.16 -52.68 4.24
CA ALA A 7 18.89 -52.33 4.81
C ALA A 7 18.60 -50.86 4.47
N PHE A 8 17.68 -50.60 3.53
CA PHE A 8 17.05 -49.29 3.33
C PHE A 8 16.02 -49.10 4.47
N SER A 9 16.43 -48.34 5.45
CA SER A 9 15.52 -47.85 6.50
C SER A 9 14.47 -46.92 5.86
N ASP A 10 13.22 -47.32 5.94
CA ASP A 10 12.06 -46.50 5.60
C ASP A 10 12.09 -45.21 6.43
N ARG A 11 12.58 -44.11 5.84
CA ARG A 11 12.31 -42.79 6.37
C ARG A 11 10.86 -42.45 6.05
N ASN A 12 10.01 -42.57 7.04
CA ASN A 12 8.69 -41.95 7.06
C ASN A 12 8.85 -40.46 6.78
N PHE A 13 8.64 -40.04 5.53
CA PHE A 13 8.32 -38.66 5.23
C PHE A 13 6.94 -38.44 5.83
N ALA A 14 6.90 -37.91 7.04
CA ALA A 14 5.70 -37.36 7.60
C ALA A 14 5.19 -36.32 6.58
N THR A 15 4.07 -36.65 5.93
CA THR A 15 3.30 -35.69 5.14
C THR A 15 2.83 -34.63 6.13
N HIS A 16 3.54 -33.49 6.19
CA HIS A 16 3.00 -32.32 6.85
C HIS A 16 1.68 -32.00 6.16
N PRO A 17 0.59 -31.89 6.90
CA PRO A 17 -0.68 -31.52 6.30
C PRO A 17 -0.51 -30.16 5.64
N LEU A 18 -0.98 -30.02 4.40
CA LEU A 18 -0.93 -28.78 3.61
C LEU A 18 -1.60 -27.59 4.33
N GLU A 19 -2.34 -27.86 5.40
CA GLU A 19 -2.99 -26.87 6.27
C GLU A 19 -2.00 -25.98 7.03
N ASP A 20 -0.76 -26.44 7.34
CA ASP A 20 0.26 -25.65 8.06
C ASP A 20 0.98 -24.63 7.16
N VAL A 21 0.79 -24.69 5.84
CA VAL A 21 1.43 -23.78 4.87
C VAL A 21 0.48 -22.64 4.45
N MET A 22 -0.84 -22.84 4.61
CA MET A 22 -1.85 -21.89 4.16
C MET A 22 -1.98 -20.70 5.11
N ILE A 23 -2.22 -19.52 4.54
CA ILE A 23 -2.51 -18.30 5.30
C ILE A 23 -3.72 -18.50 6.22
N ASN A 24 -3.62 -18.02 7.47
CA ASN A 24 -4.74 -18.03 8.41
C ASN A 24 -5.94 -17.27 7.83
N LYS A 25 -7.13 -17.84 7.90
CA LYS A 25 -8.36 -17.28 7.30
C LYS A 25 -8.74 -15.88 7.84
N LYS A 26 -8.41 -15.57 9.09
CA LYS A 26 -8.62 -14.23 9.65
C LYS A 26 -7.68 -13.22 9.01
N ILE A 27 -6.41 -13.61 8.82
CA ILE A 27 -5.38 -12.80 8.16
C ILE A 27 -5.74 -12.62 6.69
N GLU A 28 -6.08 -13.69 5.97
CA GLU A 28 -6.55 -13.62 4.57
C GLU A 28 -7.72 -12.62 4.43
N THR A 29 -8.69 -12.70 5.33
CA THR A 29 -9.84 -11.79 5.33
C THR A 29 -9.43 -10.34 5.59
N ALA A 30 -8.49 -10.11 6.50
CA ALA A 30 -8.00 -8.78 6.82
C ALA A 30 -7.16 -8.19 5.69
N ILE A 31 -6.30 -8.99 5.05
CA ILE A 31 -5.51 -8.56 3.88
C ILE A 31 -6.43 -8.24 2.69
N ASN A 32 -7.46 -9.03 2.42
CA ASN A 32 -8.43 -8.71 1.36
C ASN A 32 -9.13 -7.35 1.60
N LYS A 33 -9.39 -6.97 2.86
CA LYS A 33 -9.88 -5.63 3.20
C LYS A 33 -8.84 -4.55 2.97
N GLN A 34 -7.56 -4.85 3.27
CA GLN A 34 -6.47 -3.91 3.00
C GLN A 34 -6.28 -3.70 1.50
N ILE A 35 -6.29 -4.75 0.68
CA ILE A 35 -6.27 -4.62 -0.79
C ILE A 35 -7.38 -3.67 -1.26
N ASN A 36 -8.59 -3.79 -0.71
CA ASN A 36 -9.70 -2.90 -1.05
C ASN A 36 -9.44 -1.45 -0.61
N ALA A 37 -8.79 -1.25 0.53
CA ALA A 37 -8.40 0.07 1.02
C ALA A 37 -7.35 0.72 0.11
N GLU A 38 -6.32 -0.01 -0.34
CA GLU A 38 -5.30 0.50 -1.26
C GLU A 38 -5.91 0.88 -2.63
N ILE A 39 -6.87 0.08 -3.14
CA ILE A 39 -7.59 0.43 -4.37
C ILE A 39 -8.42 1.71 -4.16
N TYR A 40 -9.03 1.88 -2.99
CA TYR A 40 -9.73 3.11 -2.66
C TYR A 40 -8.77 4.30 -2.57
N SER A 41 -7.59 4.15 -1.94
CA SER A 41 -6.53 5.16 -1.89
C SER A 41 -6.14 5.64 -3.29
N SER A 42 -5.84 4.69 -4.19
CA SER A 42 -5.56 5.00 -5.60
C SER A 42 -6.70 5.79 -6.27
N SER A 43 -7.95 5.37 -6.07
CA SER A 43 -9.13 6.04 -6.61
C SER A 43 -9.30 7.45 -6.05
N LEU A 44 -9.05 7.64 -4.74
CA LEU A 44 -9.10 8.93 -4.07
C LEU A 44 -8.07 9.89 -4.66
N TYR A 45 -6.83 9.44 -4.85
CA TYR A 45 -5.76 10.28 -5.40
C TYR A 45 -5.98 10.62 -6.87
N TYR A 46 -6.54 9.71 -7.68
CA TYR A 46 -6.99 10.06 -9.03
C TYR A 46 -8.13 11.08 -9.03
N SER A 47 -9.07 11.01 -8.09
CA SER A 47 -10.14 12.01 -7.95
C SER A 47 -9.59 13.37 -7.55
N MET A 48 -8.61 13.40 -6.62
CA MET A 48 -7.90 14.64 -6.26
C MET A 48 -7.09 15.20 -7.44
N ALA A 49 -6.42 14.36 -8.20
CA ALA A 49 -5.70 14.79 -9.41
C ALA A 49 -6.64 15.44 -10.41
N ALA A 50 -7.80 14.85 -10.66
CA ALA A 50 -8.82 15.44 -11.54
C ALA A 50 -9.33 16.80 -11.02
N TYR A 51 -9.50 16.95 -9.71
CA TYR A 51 -9.83 18.25 -9.10
C TYR A 51 -8.75 19.29 -9.40
N PHE A 52 -7.46 18.97 -9.22
CA PHE A 52 -6.36 19.90 -9.48
C PHE A 52 -6.22 20.28 -10.96
N GLU A 53 -6.54 19.39 -11.89
CA GLU A 53 -6.61 19.71 -13.33
C GLU A 53 -7.64 20.84 -13.58
N THR A 54 -8.79 20.82 -12.89
CA THR A 54 -9.80 21.89 -13.04
C THR A 54 -9.34 23.23 -12.47
N GLN A 55 -8.33 23.23 -11.60
CA GLN A 55 -7.72 24.43 -11.01
C GLN A 55 -6.49 24.92 -11.79
N SER A 56 -6.12 24.25 -12.89
CA SER A 56 -4.88 24.50 -13.66
C SER A 56 -3.59 24.31 -12.83
N LEU A 57 -3.64 23.49 -11.78
CA LEU A 57 -2.53 23.11 -10.90
C LEU A 57 -2.02 21.72 -11.30
N LYS A 58 -1.27 21.67 -12.41
CA LYS A 58 -0.85 20.42 -13.05
C LYS A 58 0.21 19.67 -12.27
N GLY A 59 1.07 20.38 -11.54
CA GLY A 59 2.09 19.76 -10.70
C GLY A 59 1.46 19.01 -9.51
N PHE A 60 0.45 19.58 -8.86
CA PHE A 60 -0.31 18.88 -7.83
C PHE A 60 -1.06 17.67 -8.41
N SER A 61 -1.66 17.82 -9.59
CA SER A 61 -2.29 16.71 -10.29
C SER A 61 -1.30 15.59 -10.59
N HIS A 62 -0.10 15.94 -11.07
CA HIS A 62 0.95 14.98 -11.34
C HIS A 62 1.40 14.23 -10.08
N TRP A 63 1.67 14.95 -8.99
CA TRP A 63 2.08 14.36 -7.72
C TRP A 63 1.06 13.31 -7.23
N LEU A 64 -0.24 13.64 -7.28
CA LEU A 64 -1.31 12.74 -6.87
C LEU A 64 -1.49 11.55 -7.81
N ARG A 65 -1.20 11.70 -9.10
CA ARG A 65 -1.20 10.56 -10.04
C ARG A 65 -0.04 9.61 -9.77
N VAL A 66 1.12 10.13 -9.37
CA VAL A 66 2.24 9.30 -8.92
C VAL A 66 1.83 8.54 -7.66
N GLN A 67 1.26 9.23 -6.67
CA GLN A 67 0.75 8.59 -5.45
C GLN A 67 -0.27 7.48 -5.77
N ALA A 68 -1.23 7.74 -6.67
CA ALA A 68 -2.20 6.73 -7.09
C ALA A 68 -1.57 5.48 -7.70
N LEU A 69 -0.42 5.61 -8.40
CA LEU A 69 0.34 4.47 -8.93
C LEU A 69 1.07 3.71 -7.82
N GLU A 70 1.60 4.41 -6.81
CA GLU A 70 2.25 3.81 -5.64
C GLU A 70 1.26 2.92 -4.88
N GLU A 71 0.02 3.38 -4.67
CA GLU A 71 -1.05 2.56 -4.06
C GLU A 71 -1.33 1.26 -4.83
N LEU A 72 -1.27 1.31 -6.17
CA LEU A 72 -1.42 0.10 -6.98
C LEU A 72 -0.24 -0.88 -6.79
N THR A 73 0.96 -0.40 -6.45
CA THR A 73 2.06 -1.30 -6.08
C THR A 73 1.80 -1.99 -4.75
N HIS A 74 1.19 -1.28 -3.79
CA HIS A 74 0.75 -1.86 -2.51
C HIS A 74 -0.27 -2.99 -2.74
N VAL A 75 -1.25 -2.76 -3.61
CA VAL A 75 -2.20 -3.80 -4.05
C VAL A 75 -1.47 -5.03 -4.57
N GLN A 76 -0.49 -4.85 -5.46
CA GLN A 76 0.25 -5.96 -6.06
C GLN A 76 1.07 -6.75 -5.03
N LYS A 77 1.70 -6.07 -4.07
CA LYS A 77 2.43 -6.72 -2.98
C LYS A 77 1.51 -7.62 -2.14
N PHE A 78 0.37 -7.11 -1.70
CA PHE A 78 -0.62 -7.89 -0.96
C PHE A 78 -1.18 -9.05 -1.80
N PHE A 79 -1.45 -8.80 -3.09
CA PHE A 79 -1.94 -9.82 -4.02
C PHE A 79 -0.97 -10.99 -4.14
N ALA A 80 0.31 -10.69 -4.42
CA ALA A 80 1.37 -11.69 -4.53
C ALA A 80 1.51 -12.48 -3.23
N TYR A 81 1.57 -11.79 -2.09
CA TYR A 81 1.72 -12.41 -0.78
C TYR A 81 0.59 -13.38 -0.45
N VAL A 82 -0.67 -13.00 -0.66
CA VAL A 82 -1.81 -13.91 -0.40
C VAL A 82 -1.73 -15.15 -1.29
N HIS A 83 -1.35 -14.97 -2.57
CA HIS A 83 -1.21 -16.08 -3.51
C HIS A 83 -0.07 -17.04 -3.10
N GLU A 84 1.10 -16.51 -2.75
CA GLU A 84 2.26 -17.28 -2.25
C GLU A 84 1.94 -18.08 -0.99
N ARG A 85 1.06 -17.55 -0.14
CA ARG A 85 0.60 -18.20 1.09
C ARG A 85 -0.61 -19.12 0.86
N GLY A 86 -0.94 -19.49 -0.39
CA GLY A 86 -2.04 -20.40 -0.73
C GLY A 86 -3.44 -19.86 -0.38
N GLY A 87 -3.58 -18.53 -0.21
CA GLY A 87 -4.82 -17.86 0.06
C GLY A 87 -5.62 -17.49 -1.20
N HIS A 88 -6.78 -16.88 -1.00
CA HIS A 88 -7.67 -16.45 -2.06
C HIS A 88 -7.90 -14.95 -2.02
N ILE A 89 -7.68 -14.29 -3.16
CA ILE A 89 -8.02 -12.89 -3.34
C ILE A 89 -9.52 -12.76 -3.62
N ARG A 90 -10.13 -11.78 -2.95
CA ARG A 90 -11.54 -11.41 -3.14
C ARG A 90 -11.64 -9.92 -3.39
N MET A 91 -11.94 -9.57 -4.63
CA MET A 91 -12.20 -8.18 -4.99
C MET A 91 -13.53 -7.75 -4.37
N LEU A 92 -13.48 -6.67 -3.58
CA LEU A 92 -14.66 -6.08 -2.94
C LEU A 92 -15.12 -4.85 -3.71
N ALA A 93 -16.34 -4.38 -3.44
CA ALA A 93 -16.81 -3.11 -3.97
C ALA A 93 -15.96 -1.96 -3.38
N VAL A 94 -15.62 -1.00 -4.22
CA VAL A 94 -14.89 0.22 -3.84
C VAL A 94 -15.86 1.39 -3.92
N ASP A 95 -15.94 2.15 -2.84
CA ASP A 95 -16.79 3.35 -2.79
C ASP A 95 -16.22 4.47 -3.67
N GLY A 96 -17.12 5.31 -4.21
CA GLY A 96 -16.70 6.48 -4.97
C GLY A 96 -16.08 7.54 -4.04
N PRO A 97 -14.87 8.04 -4.33
CA PRO A 97 -14.24 9.07 -3.51
C PRO A 97 -14.89 10.44 -3.70
N PRO A 98 -14.65 11.41 -2.79
CA PRO A 98 -15.01 12.82 -2.99
C PRO A 98 -14.41 13.36 -4.29
N THR A 99 -15.08 14.36 -4.89
CA THR A 99 -14.66 14.97 -6.16
C THR A 99 -14.35 16.47 -6.05
N LYS A 100 -14.50 17.07 -4.85
CA LYS A 100 -14.31 18.51 -4.62
C LYS A 100 -13.70 18.76 -3.26
N TRP A 101 -12.79 19.73 -3.20
CA TRP A 101 -12.16 20.25 -1.99
C TRP A 101 -12.27 21.77 -1.96
N LYS A 102 -12.19 22.36 -0.76
CA LYS A 102 -12.34 23.82 -0.57
C LYS A 102 -11.12 24.61 -1.06
N SER A 103 -9.94 24.01 -1.00
CA SER A 103 -8.66 24.61 -1.39
C SER A 103 -7.61 23.53 -1.61
N PRO A 104 -6.46 23.84 -2.25
CA PRO A 104 -5.31 22.96 -2.32
C PRO A 104 -4.86 22.46 -0.94
N LEU A 105 -4.80 23.33 0.04
CA LEU A 105 -4.46 22.96 1.42
C LEU A 105 -5.45 21.94 1.98
N ALA A 106 -6.76 22.17 1.86
CA ALA A 106 -7.77 21.22 2.33
C ALA A 106 -7.73 19.87 1.62
N ALA A 107 -7.29 19.83 0.36
CA ALA A 107 -7.09 18.58 -0.35
C ALA A 107 -5.90 17.78 0.23
N PHE A 108 -4.77 18.42 0.50
CA PHE A 108 -3.59 17.76 1.07
C PHE A 108 -3.72 17.47 2.57
N GLU A 109 -4.47 18.25 3.33
CA GLU A 109 -4.86 17.87 4.69
C GLU A 109 -5.68 16.57 4.67
N HIS A 110 -6.56 16.39 3.68
CA HIS A 110 -7.29 15.13 3.50
C HIS A 110 -6.37 13.97 3.06
N VAL A 111 -5.33 14.22 2.23
CA VAL A 111 -4.29 13.22 1.93
C VAL A 111 -3.64 12.74 3.23
N TYR A 112 -3.14 13.67 4.05
CA TYR A 112 -2.49 13.35 5.31
C TYR A 112 -3.39 12.57 6.28
N GLU A 113 -4.63 13.02 6.46
CA GLU A 113 -5.61 12.31 7.30
C GLU A 113 -5.90 10.91 6.79
N HIS A 114 -5.93 10.73 5.47
CA HIS A 114 -6.12 9.43 4.84
C HIS A 114 -4.94 8.50 5.11
N GLU A 115 -3.69 8.95 4.95
CA GLU A 115 -2.49 8.16 5.26
C GLU A 115 -2.44 7.74 6.73
N VAL A 116 -2.75 8.64 7.66
CA VAL A 116 -2.88 8.30 9.09
C VAL A 116 -3.93 7.20 9.30
N SER A 117 -5.03 7.21 8.55
CA SER A 117 -6.04 6.15 8.61
C SER A 117 -5.51 4.82 8.07
N VAL A 118 -4.76 4.84 6.95
CA VAL A 118 -4.12 3.65 6.35
C VAL A 118 -3.09 3.06 7.33
N THR A 119 -2.25 3.90 7.94
CA THR A 119 -1.33 3.49 9.02
C THR A 119 -2.07 2.75 10.13
N GLY A 120 -3.24 3.28 10.54
CA GLY A 120 -4.09 2.62 11.54
C GLY A 120 -4.58 1.24 11.09
N MET A 121 -4.84 1.05 9.80
CA MET A 121 -5.25 -0.25 9.23
C MET A 121 -4.07 -1.23 9.18
N ILE A 122 -2.90 -0.81 8.73
CA ILE A 122 -1.67 -1.61 8.71
C ILE A 122 -1.28 -2.06 10.14
N ASN A 123 -1.33 -1.16 11.11
CA ASN A 123 -1.06 -1.50 12.52
C ASN A 123 -2.04 -2.54 13.09
N LYS A 124 -3.34 -2.45 12.72
CA LYS A 124 -4.33 -3.47 13.12
C LYS A 124 -4.02 -4.83 12.49
N LEU A 125 -3.59 -4.84 11.22
CA LEU A 125 -3.21 -6.06 10.52
C LEU A 125 -1.95 -6.68 11.14
N MET A 126 -0.93 -5.87 11.48
CA MET A 126 0.25 -6.31 12.21
C MET A 126 -0.11 -6.93 13.57
N ASN A 127 -0.96 -6.25 14.35
CA ASN A 127 -1.42 -6.77 15.63
C ASN A 127 -2.18 -8.09 15.51
N LEU A 128 -2.94 -8.26 14.42
CA LEU A 128 -3.61 -9.53 14.12
C LEU A 128 -2.59 -10.63 13.80
N ALA A 129 -1.59 -10.35 12.97
CA ALA A 129 -0.53 -11.30 12.63
C ALA A 129 0.23 -11.78 13.89
N LEU A 130 0.58 -10.87 14.78
CA LEU A 130 1.23 -11.19 16.06
C LEU A 130 0.33 -12.04 16.95
N LYS A 131 -0.95 -11.69 17.06
CA LYS A 131 -1.94 -12.44 17.85
C LYS A 131 -2.13 -13.88 17.36
N GLU A 132 -2.14 -14.08 16.05
CA GLU A 132 -2.28 -15.41 15.44
C GLU A 132 -0.92 -16.15 15.31
N SER A 133 0.18 -15.55 15.83
CA SER A 133 1.56 -16.07 15.74
C SER A 133 2.01 -16.32 14.30
N ASP A 134 1.48 -15.57 13.32
CA ASP A 134 1.89 -15.63 11.93
C ASP A 134 3.09 -14.71 11.69
N HIS A 135 4.28 -15.23 11.99
CA HIS A 135 5.54 -14.50 11.86
C HIS A 135 5.87 -14.15 10.41
N ALA A 136 5.42 -14.95 9.45
CA ALA A 136 5.61 -14.65 8.02
C ALA A 136 4.82 -13.41 7.62
N THR A 137 3.55 -13.29 8.05
CA THR A 137 2.75 -12.08 7.83
C THR A 137 3.34 -10.90 8.58
N SER A 138 3.79 -11.07 9.83
CA SER A 138 4.46 -9.99 10.57
C SER A 138 5.71 -9.48 9.85
N HIS A 139 6.53 -10.38 9.29
CA HIS A 139 7.73 -10.01 8.52
C HIS A 139 7.36 -9.26 7.23
N PHE A 140 6.39 -9.76 6.48
CA PHE A 140 5.89 -9.11 5.27
C PHE A 140 5.38 -7.69 5.54
N LEU A 141 4.65 -7.47 6.63
CA LEU A 141 4.09 -6.18 7.00
C LEU A 141 5.11 -5.14 7.48
N GLN A 142 6.34 -5.54 7.81
CA GLN A 142 7.40 -4.58 8.21
C GLN A 142 7.70 -3.56 7.11
N TRP A 143 7.65 -3.98 5.85
CA TRP A 143 7.83 -3.08 4.73
C TRP A 143 6.74 -1.99 4.73
N PHE A 144 5.45 -2.37 4.87
CA PHE A 144 4.34 -1.42 4.92
C PHE A 144 4.39 -0.47 6.12
N ILE A 145 4.91 -0.92 7.26
CA ILE A 145 5.13 -0.05 8.42
C ILE A 145 6.17 1.02 8.09
N GLY A 146 7.26 0.67 7.42
CA GLY A 146 8.27 1.62 6.95
C GLY A 146 7.67 2.61 5.94
N GLU A 147 6.96 2.09 4.95
CA GLU A 147 6.30 2.87 3.91
C GLU A 147 5.34 3.91 4.49
N GLN A 148 4.47 3.53 5.43
CA GLN A 148 3.53 4.47 6.05
C GLN A 148 4.22 5.63 6.80
N VAL A 149 5.42 5.42 7.34
CA VAL A 149 6.22 6.53 7.91
C VAL A 149 6.61 7.53 6.82
N GLU A 150 7.00 7.04 5.63
CA GLU A 150 7.37 7.88 4.49
C GLU A 150 6.14 8.57 3.87
N GLU A 151 5.01 7.87 3.77
CA GLU A 151 3.76 8.41 3.22
C GLU A 151 3.19 9.55 4.08
N GLU A 152 3.11 9.36 5.41
CA GLU A 152 2.69 10.42 6.31
C GLU A 152 3.64 11.63 6.27
N ALA A 153 4.96 11.40 6.25
CA ALA A 153 5.95 12.47 6.20
C ALA A 153 5.86 13.24 4.87
N SER A 154 5.70 12.55 3.74
CA SER A 154 5.55 13.12 2.41
C SER A 154 4.29 13.98 2.29
N ALA A 155 3.15 13.49 2.81
CA ALA A 155 1.90 14.22 2.82
C ALA A 155 1.98 15.48 3.72
N ASP A 156 2.53 15.34 4.94
CA ASP A 156 2.70 16.47 5.86
C ASP A 156 3.65 17.53 5.28
N GLU A 157 4.73 17.14 4.63
CA GLU A 157 5.64 18.10 3.97
C GLU A 157 4.87 19.01 3.00
N VAL A 158 4.00 18.44 2.16
CA VAL A 158 3.19 19.24 1.22
C VAL A 158 2.21 20.14 1.96
N VAL A 159 1.57 19.64 3.02
CA VAL A 159 0.67 20.45 3.88
C VAL A 159 1.42 21.65 4.47
N GLN A 160 2.63 21.45 5.04
CA GLN A 160 3.41 22.54 5.61
C GLN A 160 3.85 23.54 4.55
N ARG A 161 4.26 23.10 3.37
CA ARG A 161 4.62 23.96 2.24
C ARG A 161 3.44 24.78 1.76
N LEU A 162 2.25 24.19 1.65
CA LEU A 162 1.01 24.91 1.30
C LEU A 162 0.69 25.99 2.33
N LYS A 163 0.83 25.72 3.64
CA LYS A 163 0.66 26.70 4.71
C LYS A 163 1.65 27.87 4.59
N LEU A 164 2.90 27.59 4.22
CA LEU A 164 3.94 28.62 4.04
C LEU A 164 3.63 29.55 2.86
N VAL A 165 3.10 29.01 1.77
CA VAL A 165 2.84 29.80 0.54
C VAL A 165 1.46 30.43 0.50
N GLU A 166 0.56 30.13 1.42
CA GLU A 166 -0.83 30.58 1.41
C GLU A 166 -1.01 32.09 1.25
N LYS A 167 -0.06 32.87 1.83
CA LYS A 167 -0.07 34.33 1.80
C LYS A 167 1.00 34.94 0.88
N THR A 168 1.67 34.12 0.09
CA THR A 168 2.77 34.53 -0.77
C THR A 168 2.28 34.66 -2.21
N GLU A 169 2.35 35.86 -2.79
CA GLU A 169 2.00 36.09 -4.19
C GLU A 169 2.88 35.20 -5.10
N GLY A 170 2.25 34.42 -5.98
CA GLY A 170 2.95 33.46 -6.84
C GLY A 170 3.48 32.21 -6.13
N GLY A 171 3.39 32.10 -4.80
CA GLY A 171 3.90 30.96 -4.04
C GLY A 171 3.28 29.62 -4.45
N LEU A 172 1.98 29.59 -4.65
CA LEU A 172 1.27 28.40 -5.10
C LEU A 172 1.73 27.94 -6.50
N PHE A 173 1.99 28.86 -7.41
CA PHE A 173 2.49 28.55 -8.75
C PHE A 173 3.91 27.92 -8.69
N LEU A 174 4.80 28.46 -7.86
CA LEU A 174 6.16 27.92 -7.70
C LEU A 174 6.10 26.53 -7.05
N LEU A 175 5.24 26.34 -6.08
CA LEU A 175 5.05 25.04 -5.45
C LEU A 175 4.48 24.01 -6.45
N ASP A 176 3.51 24.40 -7.28
CA ASP A 176 2.97 23.54 -8.33
C ASP A 176 4.06 23.06 -9.31
N GLN A 177 4.97 23.95 -9.74
CA GLN A 177 6.09 23.56 -10.59
C GLN A 177 7.06 22.59 -9.89
N GLU A 178 7.17 22.65 -8.58
CA GLU A 178 8.01 21.73 -7.82
C GLU A 178 7.35 20.37 -7.66
N MET A 179 6.04 20.32 -7.43
CA MET A 179 5.26 19.09 -7.34
C MET A 179 5.33 18.25 -8.62
N ASP A 180 5.47 18.89 -9.78
CA ASP A 180 5.60 18.23 -11.09
C ASP A 180 6.91 17.41 -11.24
N LYS A 181 7.88 17.57 -10.32
CA LYS A 181 9.15 16.84 -10.38
C LYS A 181 9.13 15.46 -9.73
N ARG A 182 8.05 15.09 -9.03
CA ARG A 182 7.92 13.77 -8.43
C ARG A 182 7.98 12.70 -9.51
N THR A 183 8.74 11.65 -9.27
CA THR A 183 8.86 10.52 -10.21
C THR A 183 8.34 9.25 -9.55
N PHE A 184 7.56 8.48 -10.29
CA PHE A 184 7.18 7.13 -9.85
C PHE A 184 8.38 6.20 -9.92
N VAL A 185 8.64 5.47 -8.83
CA VAL A 185 9.68 4.45 -8.75
C VAL A 185 9.03 3.11 -8.49
N LEU A 186 9.05 2.23 -9.50
CA LEU A 186 8.53 0.88 -9.33
C LEU A 186 9.41 0.10 -8.33
N PRO A 187 8.85 -0.48 -7.26
CA PRO A 187 9.59 -1.36 -6.36
C PRO A 187 10.27 -2.51 -7.10
N ALA A 188 11.52 -2.82 -6.74
CA ALA A 188 12.36 -3.78 -7.48
C ALA A 188 11.76 -5.19 -7.49
N ASP A 189 11.03 -5.58 -6.47
CA ASP A 189 10.33 -6.87 -6.34
C ASP A 189 9.07 -6.97 -7.23
N LEU A 190 8.62 -5.87 -7.83
CA LEU A 190 7.49 -5.82 -8.76
C LEU A 190 7.92 -5.64 -10.23
N THR A 191 9.22 -5.67 -10.54
CA THR A 191 9.70 -5.63 -11.92
C THR A 191 9.18 -6.82 -12.70
N GLY A 192 8.43 -6.54 -13.79
CA GLY A 192 7.81 -7.57 -14.65
C GLY A 192 6.34 -7.90 -14.30
N VAL A 193 5.77 -7.22 -13.31
CA VAL A 193 4.34 -7.34 -12.97
C VAL A 193 3.49 -6.29 -13.71
N PHE A 194 4.11 -5.17 -14.13
CA PHE A 194 3.49 -4.09 -14.92
C PHE A 194 4.06 -4.04 -16.32
#